data_d67ccee4cbc77e46cb7f0f4148b78fcb
#
_entry.id   d67ccee4cbc77e46cb7f0f4148b78fcb
#
_cell.length_a   1.000
_cell.length_b   1.000
_cell.length_c   1.000
_cell.angle_alpha   90.00
_cell.angle_beta   90.00
_cell.angle_gamma   90.00
#
_symmetry.space_group_name_H-M   'P 1'
#
loop_
_entity.id
_entity.type
_entity.pdbx_description
1 polymer ?
#
loop_
_entity_poly.entity_id
_entity_poly.type
_entity_poly.pdbx_seq_one_letter_code
_entity_poly.pdbx_strand_id
1 'polypeptide(L)'
;MKEQSKFVFYRFYKGLMMAFDLPESAFMVYMADLNKIRELGYNTLRPMSAHLGCLGIGRRSFERCIKKTTSMGLLKRVAVDGKYDYFWDMVAYDRLIQIVSTTTRYTVLREFCNKAFEKDKRTVMSITYDEIQELASQKW
;
A
#
# COMPACT_ATOMS: atom_id res chain seq x y z
N MET A 1 23.91 5.08 -5.38
CA MET A 1 22.96 4.80 -4.29
C MET A 1 21.58 5.32 -4.60
N LYS A 2 21.43 6.58 -4.96
CA LYS A 2 20.13 7.14 -5.32
C LYS A 2 19.49 6.46 -6.53
N GLU A 3 20.28 6.15 -7.55
CA GLU A 3 19.78 5.46 -8.73
C GLU A 3 19.31 4.05 -8.43
N GLN A 4 20.07 3.33 -7.59
CA GLN A 4 19.71 1.99 -7.17
C GLN A 4 18.41 2.00 -6.37
N SER A 5 18.23 2.98 -5.48
CA SER A 5 17.00 3.15 -4.69
C SER A 5 15.82 3.45 -5.59
N LYS A 6 15.98 4.32 -6.59
CA LYS A 6 14.94 4.64 -7.56
C LYS A 6 14.52 3.41 -8.36
N PHE A 7 15.49 2.57 -8.73
CA PHE A 7 15.24 1.37 -9.51
C PHE A 7 14.38 0.36 -8.74
N VAL A 8 14.74 0.10 -7.48
CA VAL A 8 13.99 -0.80 -6.60
C VAL A 8 12.60 -0.23 -6.34
N PHE A 9 12.51 1.06 -6.05
CA PHE A 9 11.25 1.76 -5.82
C PHE A 9 10.31 1.63 -7.02
N TYR A 10 10.84 1.82 -8.22
CA TYR A 10 10.06 1.72 -9.46
C TYR A 10 9.46 0.33 -9.64
N ARG A 11 10.23 -0.72 -9.36
CA ARG A 11 9.75 -2.11 -9.46
C ARG A 11 8.58 -2.37 -8.53
N PHE A 12 8.69 -1.95 -7.28
CA PHE A 12 7.62 -2.10 -6.29
C PHE A 12 6.39 -1.31 -6.68
N TYR A 13 6.58 -0.10 -7.12
CA TYR A 13 5.49 0.76 -7.57
C TYR A 13 4.74 0.13 -8.75
N LYS A 14 5.48 -0.43 -9.69
CA LYS A 14 4.88 -1.12 -10.84
C LYS A 14 4.02 -2.30 -10.40
N GLY A 15 4.51 -3.12 -9.47
CA GLY A 15 3.74 -4.24 -8.94
C GLY A 15 2.45 -3.79 -8.27
N LEU A 16 2.52 -2.74 -7.47
CA LEU A 16 1.33 -2.17 -6.83
C LEU A 16 0.34 -1.64 -7.86
N MET A 17 0.80 -0.98 -8.91
CA MET A 17 -0.06 -0.45 -9.97
C MET A 17 -0.72 -1.56 -10.78
N MET A 18 -0.06 -2.70 -10.91
CA MET A 18 -0.65 -3.87 -11.56
C MET A 18 -1.78 -4.47 -10.73
N ALA A 19 -1.62 -4.45 -9.41
CA ALA A 19 -2.58 -5.05 -8.48
C ALA A 19 -3.72 -4.11 -8.11
N PHE A 20 -3.45 -2.81 -8.01
CA PHE A 20 -4.39 -1.80 -7.52
C PHE A 20 -4.43 -0.59 -8.45
N ASP A 21 -5.61 -0.02 -8.61
CA ASP A 21 -5.78 1.18 -9.43
C ASP A 21 -5.25 2.41 -8.71
N LEU A 22 -5.06 3.50 -9.46
CA LEU A 22 -4.89 4.82 -8.89
C LEU A 22 -6.24 5.31 -8.36
N PRO A 23 -6.28 6.05 -7.26
CA PRO A 23 -5.13 6.57 -6.49
C PRO A 23 -4.59 5.60 -5.43
N GLU A 24 -5.12 4.40 -5.30
CA GLU A 24 -4.80 3.46 -4.22
C GLU A 24 -3.32 3.10 -4.17
N SER A 25 -2.73 2.77 -5.31
CA SER A 25 -1.31 2.40 -5.36
C SER A 25 -0.41 3.58 -4.97
N ALA A 26 -0.73 4.78 -5.45
CA ALA A 26 0.01 5.99 -5.09
C ALA A 26 -0.13 6.31 -3.60
N PHE A 27 -1.32 6.11 -3.04
CA PHE A 27 -1.58 6.28 -1.61
C PHE A 27 -0.69 5.37 -0.77
N MET A 28 -0.57 4.11 -1.17
CA MET A 28 0.27 3.13 -0.45
C MET A 28 1.73 3.55 -0.42
N VAL A 29 2.26 3.99 -1.55
CA VAL A 29 3.64 4.48 -1.65
C VAL A 29 3.83 5.72 -0.80
N TYR A 30 2.88 6.65 -0.84
CA TYR A 30 2.91 7.88 -0.05
C TYR A 30 2.97 7.58 1.45
N MET A 31 2.15 6.66 1.93
CA MET A 31 2.14 6.29 3.34
C MET A 31 3.43 5.60 3.76
N ALA A 32 3.99 4.76 2.90
CA ALA A 32 5.29 4.14 3.16
C ALA A 32 6.39 5.20 3.26
N ASP A 33 6.37 6.20 2.41
CA ASP A 33 7.33 7.30 2.44
C ASP A 33 7.19 8.15 3.70
N LEU A 34 5.96 8.44 4.12
CA LEU A 34 5.72 9.15 5.38
C LEU A 34 6.28 8.37 6.57
N ASN A 35 6.12 7.05 6.56
CA ASN A 35 6.66 6.22 7.62
C ASN A 35 8.18 6.29 7.67
N LYS A 36 8.84 6.27 6.53
CA LYS A 36 10.30 6.43 6.46
C LYS A 36 10.76 7.79 6.98
N ILE A 37 10.03 8.84 6.62
CA ILE A 37 10.31 10.19 7.11
C ILE A 37 10.18 10.26 8.63
N ARG A 38 9.15 9.62 9.18
CA ARG A 38 8.96 9.52 10.63
C ARG A 38 10.12 8.78 11.29
N GLU A 39 10.57 7.68 10.72
CA GLU A 39 11.70 6.91 11.25
C GLU A 39 13.00 7.72 11.27
N LEU A 40 13.13 8.70 10.37
CA LEU A 40 14.25 9.63 10.35
C LEU A 40 14.12 10.75 11.39
N GLY A 41 13.01 10.78 12.15
CA GLY A 41 12.80 11.74 13.21
C GLY A 41 11.99 12.96 12.83
N TYR A 42 11.45 13.04 11.63
CA TYR A 42 10.65 14.18 11.20
C TYR A 42 9.19 14.02 11.62
N ASN A 43 8.55 15.15 11.87
CA ASN A 43 7.13 15.19 12.21
C ASN A 43 6.29 14.96 10.95
N THR A 44 5.41 13.95 11.01
CA THR A 44 4.51 13.59 9.90
C THR A 44 3.06 14.04 10.14
N LEU A 45 2.79 14.66 11.28
CA LEU A 45 1.45 15.18 11.56
C LEU A 45 1.22 16.44 10.72
N ARG A 46 0.29 16.34 9.78
CA ARG A 46 -0.01 17.40 8.79
C ARG A 46 -1.51 17.57 8.65
N PRO A 47 -1.99 18.75 8.26
CA PRO A 47 -3.40 18.92 7.95
C PRO A 47 -3.79 18.11 6.72
N MET A 48 -5.06 17.78 6.62
CA MET A 48 -5.61 16.99 5.49
C MET A 48 -5.21 17.59 4.14
N SER A 49 -5.27 18.92 4.02
CA SER A 49 -4.95 19.62 2.77
C SER A 49 -3.53 19.33 2.26
N ALA A 50 -2.57 19.12 3.16
CA ALA A 50 -1.21 18.81 2.78
C ALA A 50 -1.12 17.42 2.15
N HIS A 51 -1.81 16.44 2.73
CA HIS A 51 -1.84 15.08 2.16
C HIS A 51 -2.53 15.06 0.80
N LEU A 52 -3.65 15.76 0.68
CA LEU A 52 -4.40 15.83 -0.59
C LEU A 52 -3.55 16.50 -1.67
N GLY A 53 -2.85 17.58 -1.31
CA GLY A 53 -1.97 18.28 -2.24
C GLY A 53 -0.83 17.41 -2.74
N CYS A 54 -0.20 16.66 -1.85
CA CYS A 54 0.91 15.76 -2.22
C CYS A 54 0.45 14.65 -3.15
N LEU A 55 -0.75 14.12 -2.94
CA LEU A 55 -1.30 13.02 -3.73
C LEU A 55 -2.04 13.50 -4.98
N GLY A 56 -2.45 14.76 -5.01
CA GLY A 56 -3.23 15.30 -6.13
C GLY A 56 -4.62 14.68 -6.22
N ILE A 57 -5.24 14.36 -5.08
CA ILE A 57 -6.57 13.73 -5.06
C ILE A 57 -7.50 14.51 -4.15
N GLY A 58 -8.82 14.26 -4.31
CA GLY A 58 -9.82 14.87 -3.46
C GLY A 58 -10.01 14.11 -2.15
N ARG A 59 -10.76 14.73 -1.24
CA ARG A 59 -11.01 14.19 0.09
C ARG A 59 -11.72 12.84 0.04
N ARG A 60 -12.70 12.68 -0.84
CA ARG A 60 -13.46 11.43 -0.95
C ARG A 60 -12.58 10.27 -1.36
N SER A 61 -11.68 10.49 -2.32
CA SER A 61 -10.72 9.47 -2.76
C SER A 61 -9.75 9.12 -1.65
N PHE A 62 -9.28 10.12 -0.91
CA PHE A 62 -8.37 9.92 0.22
C PHE A 62 -9.03 9.07 1.31
N GLU A 63 -10.28 9.39 1.68
CA GLU A 63 -11.02 8.63 2.69
C GLU A 63 -11.28 7.18 2.24
N ARG A 64 -11.55 6.95 0.96
CA ARG A 64 -11.67 5.58 0.44
C ARG A 64 -10.37 4.81 0.57
N CYS A 65 -9.23 5.44 0.28
CA CYS A 65 -7.93 4.81 0.42
C CYS A 65 -7.65 4.46 1.89
N ILE A 66 -7.99 5.36 2.81
CA ILE A 66 -7.85 5.10 4.25
C ILE A 66 -8.68 3.88 4.65
N LYS A 67 -9.94 3.85 4.26
CA LYS A 67 -10.84 2.76 4.61
C LYS A 67 -10.33 1.42 4.06
N LYS A 68 -9.93 1.39 2.82
CA LYS A 68 -9.42 0.17 2.18
C LYS A 68 -8.15 -0.33 2.83
N THR A 69 -7.16 0.54 3.01
CA THR A 69 -5.86 0.13 3.57
C THR A 69 -5.96 -0.21 5.05
N THR A 70 -6.85 0.43 5.79
CA THR A 70 -7.16 0.04 7.18
C THR A 70 -7.74 -1.37 7.21
N SER A 71 -8.69 -1.65 6.34
CA SER A 71 -9.30 -2.99 6.22
C SER A 71 -8.26 -4.06 5.88
N MET A 72 -7.26 -3.71 5.09
CA MET A 72 -6.17 -4.62 4.71
C MET A 72 -5.13 -4.83 5.80
N GLY A 73 -5.22 -4.10 6.89
CA GLY A 73 -4.25 -4.18 7.98
C GLY A 73 -2.95 -3.43 7.72
N LEU A 74 -2.96 -2.48 6.79
CA LEU A 74 -1.77 -1.70 6.43
C LEU A 74 -1.69 -0.37 7.18
N LEU A 75 -2.85 0.25 7.44
CA LEU A 75 -2.90 1.61 7.97
C LEU A 75 -3.62 1.64 9.32
N LYS A 76 -3.06 2.43 10.24
CA LYS A 76 -3.72 2.78 11.49
C LYS A 76 -3.77 4.30 11.58
N ARG A 77 -4.97 4.86 11.76
CA ARG A 77 -5.19 6.29 11.92
C ARG A 77 -5.39 6.62 13.39
N VAL A 78 -4.64 7.59 13.89
CA VAL A 78 -4.69 8.00 15.31
C VAL A 78 -4.99 9.49 15.38
N ALA A 79 -5.96 9.85 16.21
CA ALA A 79 -6.29 11.26 16.44
C ALA A 79 -5.25 11.90 17.36
N VAL A 80 -4.71 13.06 16.95
CA VAL A 80 -3.71 13.82 17.71
C VAL A 80 -4.06 15.31 17.57
N ASP A 81 -4.44 15.94 18.66
CA ASP A 81 -4.71 17.40 18.74
C ASP A 81 -5.61 17.91 17.60
N GLY A 82 -6.75 17.23 17.37
CA GLY A 82 -7.72 17.63 16.35
C GLY A 82 -7.33 17.28 14.93
N LYS A 83 -6.22 16.61 14.74
CA LYS A 83 -5.74 16.12 13.46
C LYS A 83 -5.61 14.61 13.53
N TYR A 84 -5.33 13.98 12.37
CA TYR A 84 -5.05 12.56 12.32
C TYR A 84 -3.60 12.33 11.90
N ASP A 85 -2.90 11.46 12.63
CA ASP A 85 -1.63 10.91 12.17
C ASP A 85 -1.86 9.52 11.61
N TYR A 86 -1.04 9.11 10.66
CA TYR A 86 -1.19 7.88 9.92
C TYR A 86 0.04 7.01 10.12
N PHE A 87 -0.17 5.79 10.60
CA PHE A 87 0.89 4.82 10.86
C PHE A 87 0.76 3.68 9.87
N TRP A 88 1.80 3.47 9.10
CA TRP A 88 1.87 2.44 8.06
C TRP A 88 2.62 1.23 8.60
N ASP A 89 1.99 0.06 8.54
CA ASP A 89 2.60 -1.18 9.01
C ASP A 89 3.57 -1.68 7.94
N MET A 90 4.87 -1.47 8.18
CA MET A 90 5.89 -1.85 7.21
C MET A 90 6.06 -3.37 7.10
N VAL A 91 5.75 -4.13 8.14
CA VAL A 91 5.79 -5.60 8.06
C VAL A 91 4.69 -6.10 7.12
N ALA A 92 3.48 -5.58 7.29
CA ALA A 92 2.37 -5.92 6.40
C ALA A 92 2.64 -5.42 4.97
N TYR A 93 3.20 -4.23 4.84
CA TYR A 93 3.54 -3.68 3.53
C TYR A 93 4.58 -4.54 2.80
N ASP A 94 5.60 -5.00 3.51
CA ASP A 94 6.62 -5.91 2.93
C ASP A 94 5.97 -7.21 2.44
N ARG A 95 5.00 -7.72 3.19
CA ARG A 95 4.24 -8.90 2.75
C ARG A 95 3.44 -8.59 1.47
N LEU A 96 2.80 -7.44 1.41
CA LEU A 96 2.08 -7.01 0.22
C LEU A 96 3.01 -6.88 -0.98
N ILE A 97 4.20 -6.30 -0.79
CA ILE A 97 5.19 -6.21 -1.86
C ILE A 97 5.61 -7.59 -2.34
N GLN A 98 5.79 -8.55 -1.43
CA GLN A 98 6.05 -9.94 -1.83
C GLN A 98 4.93 -10.48 -2.72
N ILE A 99 3.69 -10.26 -2.33
CA ILE A 99 2.52 -10.72 -3.10
C ILE A 99 2.52 -10.11 -4.50
N VAL A 100 2.65 -8.80 -4.61
CA VAL A 100 2.56 -8.11 -5.91
C VAL A 100 3.79 -8.33 -6.78
N SER A 101 4.85 -8.91 -6.24
CA SER A 101 6.08 -9.21 -6.97
C SER A 101 6.17 -10.67 -7.42
N THR A 102 5.18 -11.50 -7.08
CA THR A 102 5.25 -12.94 -7.37
C THR A 102 5.09 -13.28 -8.84
N THR A 103 4.35 -12.48 -9.59
CA THR A 103 4.03 -12.81 -10.99
C THR A 103 3.98 -11.55 -11.84
N THR A 104 4.32 -11.71 -13.10
CA THR A 104 4.15 -10.68 -14.13
C THR A 104 2.78 -10.79 -14.81
N ARG A 105 1.99 -11.80 -14.48
CA ARG A 105 0.63 -11.96 -14.99
C ARG A 105 -0.32 -11.10 -14.18
N TYR A 106 -0.38 -9.83 -14.54
CA TYR A 106 -1.12 -8.85 -13.74
C TYR A 106 -2.62 -9.15 -13.63
N THR A 107 -3.22 -9.83 -14.62
CA THR A 107 -4.64 -10.22 -14.52
C THR A 107 -4.86 -11.21 -13.38
N VAL A 108 -3.97 -12.20 -13.26
CA VAL A 108 -4.01 -13.17 -12.15
C VAL A 108 -3.79 -12.49 -10.82
N LEU A 109 -2.81 -11.59 -10.76
CA LEU A 109 -2.50 -10.83 -9.54
C LEU A 109 -3.67 -9.95 -9.13
N ARG A 110 -4.26 -9.23 -10.07
CA ARG A 110 -5.39 -8.34 -9.80
C ARG A 110 -6.61 -9.12 -9.31
N GLU A 111 -6.90 -10.25 -9.92
CA GLU A 111 -8.00 -11.12 -9.48
C GLU A 111 -7.78 -11.63 -8.07
N PHE A 112 -6.55 -12.05 -7.77
CA PHE A 112 -6.20 -12.51 -6.42
C PHE A 112 -6.43 -11.40 -5.39
N CYS A 113 -5.90 -10.21 -5.64
CA CYS A 113 -6.03 -9.08 -4.71
C CYS A 113 -7.48 -8.62 -4.56
N ASN A 114 -8.24 -8.57 -5.65
CA ASN A 114 -9.66 -8.21 -5.58
C ASN A 114 -10.44 -9.21 -4.73
N LYS A 115 -10.19 -10.51 -4.94
CA LYS A 115 -10.88 -11.54 -4.15
C LYS A 115 -10.50 -11.44 -2.68
N ALA A 116 -9.21 -11.42 -2.37
CA ALA A 116 -8.74 -11.44 -1.00
C ALA A 116 -9.13 -10.19 -0.23
N PHE A 117 -8.88 -9.01 -0.81
CA PHE A 117 -8.99 -7.75 -0.07
C PHE A 117 -10.33 -7.03 -0.27
N GLU A 118 -10.94 -7.14 -1.44
CA GLU A 118 -12.22 -6.49 -1.71
C GLU A 118 -13.40 -7.37 -1.33
N LYS A 119 -13.43 -8.61 -1.80
CA LYS A 119 -14.56 -9.50 -1.57
C LYS A 119 -14.53 -10.15 -0.19
N ASP A 120 -13.42 -10.77 0.13
CA ASP A 120 -13.28 -11.55 1.36
C ASP A 120 -12.83 -10.71 2.57
N LYS A 121 -12.48 -9.44 2.35
CA LYS A 121 -12.06 -8.50 3.41
C LYS A 121 -10.93 -9.05 4.27
N ARG A 122 -10.01 -9.78 3.67
CA ARG A 122 -8.86 -10.33 4.37
C ARG A 122 -7.82 -9.26 4.61
N THR A 123 -7.01 -9.45 5.65
CA THR A 123 -5.83 -8.61 5.87
C THR A 123 -4.64 -9.17 5.10
N VAL A 124 -3.65 -8.32 4.84
CA VAL A 124 -2.45 -8.73 4.12
C VAL A 124 -1.73 -9.85 4.86
N MET A 125 -1.63 -9.74 6.19
CA MET A 125 -0.93 -10.74 7.01
C MET A 125 -1.69 -12.06 7.11
N SER A 126 -2.95 -12.12 6.72
CA SER A 126 -3.70 -13.37 6.67
C SER A 126 -3.38 -14.21 5.44
N ILE A 127 -2.71 -13.65 4.44
CA ILE A 127 -2.31 -14.38 3.24
C ILE A 127 -1.15 -15.31 3.62
N THR A 128 -1.32 -16.60 3.39
CA THR A 128 -0.34 -17.61 3.78
C THR A 128 0.79 -17.72 2.77
N TYR A 129 1.90 -18.29 3.19
CA TYR A 129 3.01 -18.60 2.28
C TYR A 129 2.58 -19.54 1.16
N ASP A 130 1.72 -20.52 1.48
CA ASP A 130 1.21 -21.46 0.49
C ASP A 130 0.41 -20.74 -0.59
N GLU A 131 -0.40 -19.76 -0.20
CA GLU A 131 -1.16 -18.95 -1.14
C GLU A 131 -0.23 -18.10 -2.04
N ILE A 132 0.81 -17.54 -1.45
CA ILE A 132 1.80 -16.76 -2.22
C ILE A 132 2.53 -17.66 -3.21
N GLN A 133 2.93 -18.87 -2.79
CA GLN A 133 3.60 -19.82 -3.67
C GLN A 133 2.67 -20.31 -4.77
N GLU A 134 1.41 -20.54 -4.45
CA GLU A 134 0.40 -20.90 -5.45
C GLU A 134 0.28 -19.81 -6.51
N LEU A 135 0.23 -18.54 -6.07
CA LEU A 135 0.19 -17.41 -7.00
C LEU A 135 1.45 -17.35 -7.87
N ALA A 136 2.63 -17.59 -7.26
CA ALA A 136 3.90 -17.59 -7.98
C ALA A 136 4.02 -18.73 -8.98
N SER A 137 3.35 -19.84 -8.73
CA SER A 137 3.39 -21.03 -9.61
C SER A 137 2.48 -20.91 -10.82
N GLN A 138 1.63 -19.89 -10.89
CA GLN A 138 0.75 -19.66 -12.03
C GLN A 138 1.57 -19.44 -13.29
N LYS A 139 1.37 -20.28 -14.29
CA LYS A 139 2.11 -20.23 -15.55
C LYS A 139 1.21 -19.78 -16.68
N TRP A 140 1.83 -19.30 -17.73
CA TRP A 140 1.16 -18.88 -18.96
C TRP A 140 0.36 -20.00 -19.61
#